data_aa68ffebb021a26f6b47f31de7034efa
#
_entry.id   aa68ffebb021a26f6b47f31de7034efa
#
_cell.length_a   1.000
_cell.length_b   1.000
_cell.length_c   1.000
_cell.angle_alpha   90.00
_cell.angle_beta   90.00
_cell.angle_gamma   90.00
#
_symmetry.space_group_name_H-M   'P 1'
#
loop_
_entity.id
_entity.type
_entity.pdbx_description
1 polymer ?
#
loop_
_entity_poly.entity_id
_entity_poly.type
_entity_poly.pdbx_seq_one_letter_code
_entity_poly.pdbx_strand_id
1 'polypeptide(L)'
;IYDGFKYLLGVGYFILPALLFLLGISFLRESRPNLAITASLGAFLFLFSTLGLINIFSENEAGGIFGWMISTPLVYLFERYVATIFLFAFLVISFLVMFNTHPKFGALLFWIKKDDALADEDADIEIKGVTFDVKESSLKERTLSEKKPTITDVVAKIKEKRDEMLGDEMSLGKNFGDYVPPPLSYLEADRGKPGVGDIKANAQIIKRTLGQYGITVEMDEVSIGPSVTRYALKPAEGVKLSRIVGLQSELSYALAAHPLRIEAPIPGQSLVGIEVPNSIKTVVGMRTLFSSEEYQKSPKHLLLGLGRGVSGKLYFADLGKMPHVLIAGATGSGKSVTIHAIVNSLLYRNGPENLRFIMIDPKRVELTLYNKIPHLQTPVITEAKKAILALKWAGKEMDRRYNVLEAHSVRDISSYHKSIYDPAFKSAQKNKKGDED
;
A
#
# COMPACT_ATOMS: atom_id res chain seq x y z
N ILE A 1 17.73 11.84 51.07
CA ILE A 1 16.88 11.59 49.90
C ILE A 1 15.88 12.72 49.70
N TYR A 2 15.08 13.08 50.71
CA TYR A 2 14.09 14.17 50.65
C TYR A 2 14.70 15.51 50.21
N ASP A 3 15.78 15.93 50.84
CA ASP A 3 16.46 17.19 50.52
C ASP A 3 17.04 17.19 49.10
N GLY A 4 17.51 16.04 48.62
CA GLY A 4 17.96 15.88 47.22
C GLY A 4 16.83 16.05 46.19
N PHE A 5 15.67 15.42 46.41
CA PHE A 5 14.52 15.60 45.55
C PHE A 5 13.97 17.03 45.57
N LYS A 6 13.93 17.67 46.76
CA LYS A 6 13.51 19.03 46.90
C LYS A 6 14.45 20.00 46.19
N TYR A 7 15.74 19.76 46.22
CA TYR A 7 16.75 20.55 45.53
C TYR A 7 16.63 20.44 44.01
N LEU A 8 16.44 19.20 43.49
CA LEU A 8 16.36 18.94 42.04
C LEU A 8 15.01 19.36 41.42
N LEU A 9 13.91 19.05 42.09
CA LEU A 9 12.56 19.14 41.55
C LEU A 9 11.71 20.24 42.24
N GLY A 10 12.22 20.88 43.27
CA GLY A 10 11.48 21.84 44.04
C GLY A 10 10.19 21.27 44.64
N VAL A 11 9.10 22.01 44.61
CA VAL A 11 7.76 21.54 45.00
C VAL A 11 7.24 20.43 44.03
N GLY A 12 7.80 20.37 42.83
CA GLY A 12 7.40 19.40 41.81
C GLY A 12 7.67 17.93 42.11
N TYR A 13 8.40 17.62 43.23
CA TYR A 13 8.60 16.22 43.63
C TYR A 13 7.29 15.45 43.91
N PHE A 14 6.21 16.19 44.31
CA PHE A 14 4.88 15.61 44.49
C PHE A 14 4.26 15.09 43.18
N ILE A 15 4.76 15.53 42.02
CA ILE A 15 4.27 15.11 40.71
C ILE A 15 4.74 13.70 40.37
N LEU A 16 5.90 13.26 40.93
CA LEU A 16 6.50 11.94 40.64
C LEU A 16 5.55 10.76 40.91
N PRO A 17 4.89 10.63 42.07
CA PRO A 17 3.94 9.55 42.31
C PRO A 17 2.77 9.55 41.34
N ALA A 18 2.22 10.73 41.04
CA ALA A 18 1.13 10.87 40.07
C ALA A 18 1.58 10.49 38.64
N LEU A 19 2.78 10.90 38.24
CA LEU A 19 3.37 10.54 36.96
C LEU A 19 3.62 9.04 36.83
N LEU A 20 4.16 8.39 37.86
CA LEU A 20 4.36 6.94 37.87
C LEU A 20 3.05 6.18 37.80
N PHE A 21 1.99 6.68 38.46
CA PHE A 21 0.66 6.09 38.38
C PHE A 21 0.07 6.24 36.98
N LEU A 22 0.18 7.41 36.35
CA LEU A 22 -0.26 7.64 34.97
C LEU A 22 0.51 6.79 33.96
N LEU A 23 1.84 6.65 34.14
CA LEU A 23 2.68 5.74 33.37
C LEU A 23 2.22 4.30 33.53
N GLY A 24 1.94 3.85 34.76
CA GLY A 24 1.43 2.51 35.04
C GLY A 24 0.11 2.24 34.30
N ILE A 25 -0.84 3.18 34.31
CA ILE A 25 -2.09 3.08 33.56
C ILE A 25 -1.81 3.00 32.04
N SER A 26 -0.88 3.81 31.53
CA SER A 26 -0.49 3.80 30.11
C SER A 26 0.06 2.42 29.68
N PHE A 27 0.91 1.82 30.51
CA PHE A 27 1.45 0.47 30.27
C PHE A 27 0.38 -0.64 30.31
N LEU A 28 -0.58 -0.54 31.22
CA LEU A 28 -1.67 -1.52 31.33
C LEU A 28 -2.66 -1.44 30.14
N ARG A 29 -2.76 -0.31 29.49
CA ARG A 29 -3.71 -0.10 28.38
C ARG A 29 -3.19 -0.60 27.03
N GLU A 30 -1.89 -0.81 26.87
CA GLU A 30 -1.25 -1.08 25.58
C GLU A 30 -0.49 -2.42 25.54
N SER A 31 -0.77 -3.23 24.52
CA SER A 31 -0.24 -4.60 24.36
C SER A 31 0.95 -4.70 23.39
N ARG A 32 1.66 -3.60 23.09
CA ARG A 32 2.79 -3.61 22.14
C ARG A 32 4.11 -3.08 22.75
N PRO A 33 5.24 -3.83 22.62
CA PRO A 33 6.50 -3.52 23.29
C PRO A 33 7.21 -2.23 22.79
N ASN A 34 6.93 -1.76 21.59
CA ASN A 34 7.60 -0.56 21.03
C ASN A 34 7.04 0.78 21.56
N LEU A 35 5.95 0.76 22.30
CA LEU A 35 5.30 1.97 22.83
C LEU A 35 5.78 2.33 24.24
N ALA A 36 6.51 1.45 24.91
CA ALA A 36 7.12 1.73 26.21
C ALA A 36 8.10 2.91 26.14
N ILE A 37 8.87 3.01 25.05
CA ILE A 37 9.84 4.09 24.84
C ILE A 37 9.12 5.43 24.62
N THR A 38 8.05 5.47 23.82
CA THR A 38 7.30 6.68 23.54
C THR A 38 6.52 7.18 24.75
N ALA A 39 5.91 6.30 25.55
CA ALA A 39 5.25 6.63 26.79
C ALA A 39 6.24 7.19 27.84
N SER A 40 7.43 6.57 27.96
CA SER A 40 8.49 7.04 28.83
C SER A 40 9.00 8.43 28.41
N LEU A 41 9.22 8.65 27.10
CA LEU A 41 9.62 9.96 26.57
C LEU A 41 8.56 11.03 26.83
N GLY A 42 7.28 10.68 26.64
CA GLY A 42 6.14 11.55 27.00
C GLY A 42 6.14 11.92 28.48
N ALA A 43 6.40 10.96 29.39
CA ALA A 43 6.45 11.21 30.81
C ALA A 43 7.61 12.14 31.23
N PHE A 44 8.78 12.00 30.62
CA PHE A 44 9.91 12.90 30.83
C PHE A 44 9.56 14.32 30.35
N LEU A 45 8.99 14.46 29.16
CA LEU A 45 8.58 15.76 28.63
C LEU A 45 7.51 16.43 29.51
N PHE A 46 6.57 15.62 30.03
CA PHE A 46 5.54 16.08 30.97
C PHE A 46 6.15 16.63 32.26
N LEU A 47 7.07 15.89 32.86
CA LEU A 47 7.76 16.29 34.10
C LEU A 47 8.48 17.63 33.90
N PHE A 48 9.31 17.73 32.87
CA PHE A 48 10.12 18.91 32.62
C PHE A 48 9.28 20.13 32.25
N SER A 49 8.24 19.98 31.46
CA SER A 49 7.33 21.08 31.13
C SER A 49 6.58 21.60 32.37
N THR A 50 6.16 20.67 33.23
CA THR A 50 5.45 21.03 34.47
C THR A 50 6.38 21.76 35.46
N LEU A 51 7.64 21.25 35.62
CA LEU A 51 8.63 21.92 36.48
C LEU A 51 8.97 23.32 35.97
N GLY A 52 9.11 23.49 34.64
CA GLY A 52 9.33 24.80 34.03
C GLY A 52 8.19 25.75 34.27
N LEU A 53 6.93 25.32 34.16
CA LEU A 53 5.74 26.14 34.48
C LEU A 53 5.69 26.50 35.93
N ILE A 54 5.93 25.57 36.87
CA ILE A 54 5.97 25.85 38.30
C ILE A 54 7.02 26.94 38.61
N ASN A 55 8.16 26.89 37.96
CA ASN A 55 9.23 27.86 38.16
C ASN A 55 8.86 29.27 37.62
N ILE A 56 8.12 29.33 36.50
CA ILE A 56 7.65 30.65 35.96
C ILE A 56 6.57 31.27 36.82
N PHE A 57 5.66 30.46 37.38
CA PHE A 57 4.53 30.98 38.16
C PHE A 57 4.86 31.25 39.62
N SER A 58 5.94 30.67 40.18
CA SER A 58 6.34 30.83 41.56
C SER A 58 7.60 31.71 41.67
N GLU A 59 7.59 32.66 42.59
CA GLU A 59 8.70 33.62 42.76
C GLU A 59 9.94 33.06 43.47
N ASN A 60 9.89 31.82 44.00
CA ASN A 60 10.92 31.24 44.86
C ASN A 60 11.60 30.01 44.27
N GLU A 61 11.94 29.94 42.98
CA GLU A 61 12.59 28.80 42.37
C GLU A 61 11.93 27.42 42.71
N ALA A 62 10.59 27.47 42.87
CA ALA A 62 9.82 26.33 43.33
C ALA A 62 9.84 25.12 42.37
N GLY A 63 10.30 25.28 41.13
CA GLY A 63 10.54 24.21 40.18
C GLY A 63 11.84 23.43 40.36
N GLY A 64 12.66 23.82 41.37
CA GLY A 64 13.99 23.27 41.60
C GLY A 64 14.97 23.55 40.46
N ILE A 65 16.16 22.93 40.49
CA ILE A 65 17.20 23.13 39.47
C ILE A 65 16.68 22.81 38.06
N PHE A 66 15.93 21.70 37.88
CA PHE A 66 15.40 21.32 36.56
C PHE A 66 14.37 22.34 36.06
N GLY A 67 13.48 22.84 36.91
CA GLY A 67 12.54 23.88 36.54
C GLY A 67 13.25 25.15 36.10
N TRP A 68 14.26 25.58 36.88
CA TRP A 68 15.08 26.76 36.59
C TRP A 68 15.85 26.60 35.25
N MET A 69 16.49 25.41 35.01
CA MET A 69 17.28 25.14 33.82
C MET A 69 16.45 25.21 32.53
N ILE A 70 15.16 24.86 32.59
CA ILE A 70 14.26 24.86 31.43
C ILE A 70 13.59 26.25 31.28
N SER A 71 13.10 26.84 32.36
CA SER A 71 12.34 28.10 32.26
C SER A 71 13.23 29.30 31.96
N THR A 72 14.44 29.38 32.55
CA THR A 72 15.32 30.54 32.40
C THR A 72 15.72 30.86 30.96
N PRO A 73 16.21 29.89 30.15
CA PRO A 73 16.50 30.14 28.74
C PRO A 73 15.26 30.54 27.92
N LEU A 74 14.11 29.91 28.21
CA LEU A 74 12.88 30.19 27.49
C LEU A 74 12.36 31.60 27.82
N VAL A 75 12.38 32.00 29.09
CA VAL A 75 11.98 33.35 29.51
C VAL A 75 12.95 34.39 28.95
N TYR A 76 14.26 34.10 28.89
CA TYR A 76 15.26 35.01 28.33
C TYR A 76 15.06 35.23 26.82
N LEU A 77 14.71 34.18 26.07
CA LEU A 77 14.54 34.25 24.62
C LEU A 77 13.16 34.77 24.18
N PHE A 78 12.10 34.43 24.93
CA PHE A 78 10.71 34.62 24.47
C PHE A 78 9.83 35.44 25.43
N GLU A 79 10.39 36.05 26.47
CA GLU A 79 9.66 36.66 27.57
C GLU A 79 8.72 35.70 28.34
N ARG A 80 8.23 36.12 29.48
CA ARG A 80 7.47 35.31 30.44
C ARG A 80 6.18 34.72 29.83
N TYR A 81 5.42 35.50 29.06
CA TYR A 81 4.13 35.07 28.52
C TYR A 81 4.28 34.02 27.42
N VAL A 82 5.18 34.27 26.50
CA VAL A 82 5.41 33.34 25.37
C VAL A 82 6.06 32.05 25.86
N ALA A 83 7.03 32.12 26.79
CA ALA A 83 7.61 30.94 27.44
C ALA A 83 6.55 30.08 28.15
N THR A 84 5.57 30.69 28.79
CA THR A 84 4.45 29.99 29.43
C THR A 84 3.60 29.24 28.38
N ILE A 85 3.27 29.88 27.25
CA ILE A 85 2.50 29.25 26.17
C ILE A 85 3.26 28.05 25.59
N PHE A 86 4.57 28.20 25.36
CA PHE A 86 5.41 27.08 24.85
C PHE A 86 5.43 25.91 25.83
N LEU A 87 5.67 26.15 27.11
CA LEU A 87 5.70 25.07 28.11
C LEU A 87 4.32 24.41 28.29
N PHE A 88 3.25 25.16 28.19
CA PHE A 88 1.89 24.64 28.23
C PHE A 88 1.60 23.77 26.97
N ALA A 89 2.02 24.22 25.81
CA ALA A 89 1.92 23.40 24.56
C ALA A 89 2.70 22.11 24.69
N PHE A 90 3.94 22.12 25.20
CA PHE A 90 4.72 20.92 25.45
C PHE A 90 4.07 19.99 26.47
N LEU A 91 3.42 20.53 27.50
CA LEU A 91 2.67 19.73 28.46
C LEU A 91 1.48 19.02 27.82
N VAL A 92 0.73 19.70 26.95
CA VAL A 92 -0.38 19.08 26.20
C VAL A 92 0.15 18.00 25.24
N ILE A 93 1.21 18.30 24.50
CA ILE A 93 1.83 17.34 23.58
C ILE A 93 2.34 16.10 24.33
N SER A 94 2.99 16.30 25.48
CA SER A 94 3.53 15.19 26.29
C SER A 94 2.42 14.28 26.80
N PHE A 95 1.28 14.83 27.18
CA PHE A 95 0.10 14.06 27.59
C PHE A 95 -0.46 13.24 26.42
N LEU A 96 -0.58 13.83 25.21
CA LEU A 96 -1.03 13.13 24.01
C LEU A 96 -0.07 12.00 23.62
N VAL A 97 1.24 12.25 23.70
CA VAL A 97 2.28 11.24 23.41
C VAL A 97 2.26 10.11 24.42
N MET A 98 2.13 10.40 25.71
CA MET A 98 2.11 9.42 26.79
C MET A 98 0.92 8.45 26.67
N PHE A 99 -0.25 8.92 26.22
CA PHE A 99 -1.45 8.11 26.06
C PHE A 99 -1.72 7.65 24.62
N ASN A 100 -0.83 7.96 23.68
CA ASN A 100 -0.99 7.67 22.24
C ASN A 100 -2.38 8.03 21.71
N THR A 101 -2.90 9.18 22.16
CA THR A 101 -4.23 9.67 21.78
C THR A 101 -4.13 10.66 20.64
N HIS A 102 -4.85 10.38 19.54
CA HIS A 102 -5.02 11.35 18.45
C HIS A 102 -6.19 12.27 18.76
N PRO A 103 -5.96 13.59 18.94
CA PRO A 103 -7.05 14.52 19.20
C PRO A 103 -7.98 14.57 17.97
N LYS A 104 -9.25 14.21 18.15
CA LYS A 104 -10.29 14.47 17.15
C LYS A 104 -10.61 15.97 17.21
N PHE A 105 -9.93 16.76 16.39
CA PHE A 105 -10.10 18.21 16.30
C PHE A 105 -11.56 18.66 16.03
N GLY A 106 -12.44 17.76 15.56
CA GLY A 106 -13.85 18.04 15.38
C GLY A 106 -14.64 18.41 16.65
N ALA A 107 -14.15 18.01 17.82
CA ALA A 107 -14.82 18.35 19.11
C ALA A 107 -14.41 19.72 19.63
N LEU A 108 -13.25 20.27 19.22
CA LEU A 108 -12.79 21.60 19.66
C LEU A 108 -13.42 22.74 18.85
N LEU A 109 -13.89 22.45 17.62
CA LEU A 109 -14.51 23.43 16.73
C LEU A 109 -16.01 23.64 16.99
N PHE A 110 -16.60 22.94 17.96
CA PHE A 110 -18.01 23.09 18.31
C PHE A 110 -18.35 24.50 18.89
N TRP A 111 -17.34 25.22 19.36
CA TRP A 111 -17.52 26.55 19.96
C TRP A 111 -17.38 27.73 18.96
N ILE A 112 -16.97 27.44 17.68
CA ILE A 112 -16.70 28.49 16.67
C ILE A 112 -17.76 28.51 15.56
N LYS A 113 -18.73 27.57 15.54
CA LYS A 113 -19.81 27.59 14.57
C LYS A 113 -21.10 28.10 15.19
N LYS A 114 -21.25 29.42 15.17
CA LYS A 114 -22.55 30.09 15.19
C LYS A 114 -22.61 30.94 13.93
N ASP A 115 -23.70 30.72 13.18
CA ASP A 115 -24.17 31.43 12.01
C ASP A 115 -23.49 31.09 10.69
N ASP A 116 -24.06 30.07 9.96
CA ASP A 116 -24.55 30.26 8.61
C ASP A 116 -25.46 29.06 8.27
N ALA A 117 -26.76 29.35 8.26
CA ALA A 117 -27.78 28.45 7.76
C ALA A 117 -27.86 28.61 6.22
N LEU A 118 -27.46 27.60 5.48
CA LEU A 118 -27.98 27.34 4.14
C LEU A 118 -28.19 25.82 4.00
N ALA A 119 -29.39 25.51 3.59
CA ALA A 119 -29.96 24.19 3.42
C ALA A 119 -29.19 23.33 2.43
N ASP A 120 -28.93 22.07 2.82
CA ASP A 120 -28.83 20.98 1.87
C ASP A 120 -29.78 19.88 2.31
N GLU A 121 -30.82 19.71 1.50
CA GLU A 121 -31.71 18.55 1.50
C GLU A 121 -30.91 17.35 1.02
N ASP A 122 -30.58 16.43 1.92
CA ASP A 122 -30.20 15.08 1.55
C ASP A 122 -31.16 14.09 2.18
N ALA A 123 -31.81 13.37 1.27
CA ALA A 123 -32.84 12.40 1.52
C ALA A 123 -32.37 11.27 2.44
N ASP A 124 -33.11 11.05 3.53
CA ASP A 124 -33.03 9.89 4.39
C ASP A 124 -33.28 8.59 3.60
N ILE A 125 -32.22 7.81 3.41
CA ILE A 125 -32.35 6.41 3.02
C ILE A 125 -32.26 5.57 4.30
N GLU A 126 -33.43 5.17 4.76
CA GLU A 126 -33.64 4.27 5.89
C GLU A 126 -33.07 2.87 5.58
N ILE A 127 -31.88 2.55 6.08
CA ILE A 127 -31.35 1.19 6.05
C ILE A 127 -31.86 0.47 7.30
N LYS A 128 -32.86 -0.37 7.15
CA LYS A 128 -33.34 -1.29 8.19
C LYS A 128 -32.22 -2.25 8.56
N GLY A 129 -31.55 -1.96 9.68
CA GLY A 129 -30.64 -2.87 10.34
C GLY A 129 -31.42 -3.93 11.10
N VAL A 130 -31.01 -5.17 10.92
CA VAL A 130 -31.50 -6.32 11.69
C VAL A 130 -30.98 -6.17 13.13
N THR A 131 -31.87 -5.87 14.05
CA THR A 131 -31.63 -5.89 15.48
C THR A 131 -31.65 -7.33 15.95
N PHE A 132 -30.53 -7.78 16.53
CA PHE A 132 -30.52 -9.04 17.29
C PHE A 132 -31.09 -8.78 18.70
N ASP A 133 -32.34 -9.21 18.92
CA ASP A 133 -32.94 -9.29 20.25
C ASP A 133 -32.25 -10.40 21.06
N VAL A 134 -31.48 -9.97 22.05
CA VAL A 134 -31.03 -10.87 23.12
C VAL A 134 -32.18 -11.02 24.11
N LYS A 135 -32.96 -12.06 23.98
CA LYS A 135 -33.92 -12.49 25.03
C LYS A 135 -33.12 -13.02 26.21
N GLU A 136 -33.14 -12.26 27.29
CA GLU A 136 -32.87 -12.79 28.63
C GLU A 136 -33.92 -13.86 28.97
N SER A 137 -33.52 -15.11 28.97
CA SER A 137 -34.32 -16.18 29.58
C SER A 137 -33.71 -16.58 30.93
N SER A 138 -34.52 -16.37 31.95
CA SER A 138 -34.36 -16.72 33.36
C SER A 138 -33.63 -18.04 33.61
N LEU A 139 -32.57 -17.96 34.40
CA LEU A 139 -31.86 -19.08 35.03
C LEU A 139 -32.75 -19.75 36.07
N LYS A 140 -33.13 -20.99 35.80
CA LYS A 140 -33.49 -21.96 36.84
C LYS A 140 -32.23 -22.73 37.21
N GLU A 141 -31.85 -22.63 38.46
CA GLU A 141 -30.82 -23.44 39.10
C GLU A 141 -31.03 -24.93 38.86
N ARG A 142 -30.02 -25.58 38.28
CA ARG A 142 -29.78 -27.02 38.46
C ARG A 142 -28.30 -27.20 38.81
N THR A 143 -28.09 -27.50 40.06
CA THR A 143 -26.86 -28.02 40.62
C THR A 143 -26.48 -29.33 39.93
N LEU A 144 -25.36 -29.34 39.24
CA LEU A 144 -24.53 -30.53 38.98
C LEU A 144 -23.07 -30.11 38.81
N SER A 145 -22.25 -30.74 39.61
CA SER A 145 -20.80 -30.63 39.69
C SER A 145 -20.14 -30.91 38.35
N GLU A 146 -19.55 -29.86 37.72
CA GLU A 146 -18.59 -30.03 36.65
C GLU A 146 -17.42 -29.08 36.85
N LYS A 147 -16.19 -29.62 36.66
CA LYS A 147 -14.90 -28.94 36.74
C LYS A 147 -14.93 -27.63 35.96
N LYS A 148 -14.54 -26.53 36.58
CA LYS A 148 -14.32 -25.25 35.93
C LYS A 148 -13.33 -25.42 34.80
N PRO A 149 -13.70 -25.07 33.53
CA PRO A 149 -12.74 -25.11 32.44
C PRO A 149 -11.62 -24.05 32.67
N THR A 150 -10.41 -24.48 32.50
CA THR A 150 -9.21 -23.62 32.61
C THR A 150 -9.31 -22.52 31.53
N ILE A 151 -8.80 -21.31 31.82
CA ILE A 151 -8.78 -20.18 30.88
C ILE A 151 -8.19 -20.58 29.52
N THR A 152 -7.28 -21.55 29.50
CA THR A 152 -6.69 -22.14 28.30
C THR A 152 -7.75 -22.85 27.42
N ASP A 153 -8.71 -23.57 28.02
CA ASP A 153 -9.76 -24.30 27.29
C ASP A 153 -10.82 -23.35 26.70
N VAL A 154 -11.10 -22.25 27.41
CA VAL A 154 -12.00 -21.19 26.91
C VAL A 154 -11.35 -20.44 25.76
N VAL A 155 -10.05 -20.14 25.85
CA VAL A 155 -9.29 -19.49 24.77
C VAL A 155 -9.16 -20.41 23.55
N ALA A 156 -8.97 -21.71 23.74
CA ALA A 156 -8.95 -22.70 22.67
C ALA A 156 -10.28 -22.80 21.94
N LYS A 157 -11.40 -22.90 22.68
CA LYS A 157 -12.77 -22.93 22.10
C LYS A 157 -13.17 -21.63 21.39
N ILE A 158 -12.75 -20.47 21.91
CA ILE A 158 -12.97 -19.18 21.24
C ILE A 158 -12.13 -19.10 19.95
N LYS A 159 -10.92 -19.68 19.96
CA LYS A 159 -10.04 -19.71 18.81
C LYS A 159 -10.57 -20.64 17.72
N GLU A 160 -11.08 -21.81 18.09
CA GLU A 160 -11.68 -22.79 17.20
C GLU A 160 -12.97 -22.25 16.54
N LYS A 161 -13.88 -21.68 17.35
CA LYS A 161 -15.13 -21.08 16.87
C LYS A 161 -14.92 -19.84 15.97
N ARG A 162 -13.81 -19.12 16.17
CA ARG A 162 -13.41 -17.97 15.34
C ARG A 162 -12.76 -18.40 14.03
N ASP A 163 -12.07 -19.54 14.03
CA ASP A 163 -11.48 -20.15 12.85
C ASP A 163 -12.56 -20.83 11.99
N GLU A 164 -13.63 -21.40 12.60
CA GLU A 164 -14.82 -21.92 11.91
C GLU A 164 -15.64 -20.81 11.22
N MET A 165 -15.87 -19.67 11.90
CA MET A 165 -16.59 -18.53 11.28
C MET A 165 -15.88 -17.96 10.05
N LEU A 166 -14.55 -18.06 9.98
CA LEU A 166 -13.77 -17.65 8.80
C LEU A 166 -13.78 -18.71 7.70
N GLY A 167 -13.85 -19.99 8.07
CA GLY A 167 -13.95 -21.10 7.13
C GLY A 167 -15.21 -21.05 6.29
N ASP A 168 -16.33 -20.67 6.86
CA ASP A 168 -17.63 -20.59 6.18
C ASP A 168 -17.75 -19.37 5.23
N GLU A 169 -17.17 -18.22 5.60
CA GLU A 169 -17.13 -17.05 4.71
C GLU A 169 -16.12 -17.18 3.56
N MET A 170 -15.11 -18.06 3.70
CA MET A 170 -14.03 -18.27 2.72
C MET A 170 -14.10 -19.65 2.06
N SER A 171 -15.30 -20.17 1.81
CA SER A 171 -15.44 -21.49 1.22
C SER A 171 -14.99 -21.54 -0.24
N LEU A 172 -14.08 -22.49 -0.54
CA LEU A 172 -13.49 -22.75 -1.86
C LEU A 172 -14.45 -23.43 -2.87
N GLY A 173 -15.72 -23.61 -2.55
CA GLY A 173 -16.58 -24.57 -3.20
C GLY A 173 -17.81 -24.07 -3.95
N LYS A 174 -17.78 -22.95 -4.67
CA LYS A 174 -18.86 -22.64 -5.63
C LYS A 174 -18.47 -23.16 -7.00
N ASN A 175 -19.20 -24.16 -7.53
CA ASN A 175 -19.14 -24.54 -8.94
C ASN A 175 -19.75 -23.38 -9.73
N PHE A 176 -18.88 -22.60 -10.35
CA PHE A 176 -19.24 -21.67 -11.41
C PHE A 176 -19.15 -22.50 -12.71
N GLY A 177 -20.21 -22.53 -13.51
CA GLY A 177 -20.16 -23.15 -14.84
C GLY A 177 -19.04 -22.57 -15.73
N ASP A 178 -18.98 -22.93 -16.98
CA ASP A 178 -17.94 -22.44 -17.90
C ASP A 178 -17.86 -20.92 -17.88
N TYR A 179 -16.76 -20.38 -17.36
CA TYR A 179 -16.54 -18.94 -17.29
C TYR A 179 -16.25 -18.38 -18.68
N VAL A 180 -17.08 -17.47 -19.11
CA VAL A 180 -16.87 -16.70 -20.34
C VAL A 180 -16.35 -15.30 -19.94
N PRO A 181 -15.11 -14.93 -20.33
CA PRO A 181 -14.60 -13.59 -20.03
C PRO A 181 -15.43 -12.53 -20.77
N PRO A 182 -15.49 -11.30 -20.22
CA PRO A 182 -16.18 -10.20 -20.87
C PRO A 182 -15.66 -9.96 -22.31
N PRO A 183 -16.50 -9.55 -23.26
CA PRO A 183 -16.05 -9.23 -24.62
C PRO A 183 -14.95 -8.16 -24.62
N LEU A 184 -13.93 -8.35 -25.46
CA LEU A 184 -12.84 -7.37 -25.61
C LEU A 184 -13.34 -5.98 -26.08
N SER A 185 -14.56 -5.91 -26.64
CA SER A 185 -15.20 -4.66 -27.06
C SER A 185 -15.45 -3.69 -25.90
N TYR A 186 -15.55 -4.17 -24.66
CA TYR A 186 -15.69 -3.32 -23.46
C TYR A 186 -14.39 -2.62 -23.07
N LEU A 187 -13.25 -3.09 -23.58
CA LEU A 187 -11.98 -2.46 -23.34
C LEU A 187 -11.69 -1.37 -24.37
N GLU A 188 -10.98 -0.34 -23.95
CA GLU A 188 -10.54 0.70 -24.86
C GLU A 188 -9.37 0.24 -25.73
N ALA A 189 -9.39 0.62 -27.00
CA ALA A 189 -8.25 0.53 -27.91
C ALA A 189 -7.28 1.70 -27.68
N ASP A 190 -6.14 1.67 -28.37
CA ASP A 190 -5.20 2.80 -28.35
C ASP A 190 -5.88 4.08 -28.78
N ARG A 191 -5.61 5.18 -28.04
CA ARG A 191 -6.17 6.49 -28.34
C ARG A 191 -5.07 7.51 -28.67
N GLY A 192 -5.32 8.31 -29.70
CA GLY A 192 -4.48 9.42 -30.11
C GLY A 192 -3.30 8.98 -30.98
N LYS A 193 -2.65 9.98 -31.57
CA LYS A 193 -1.36 9.83 -32.26
C LYS A 193 -0.31 10.57 -31.43
N PRO A 194 0.90 10.03 -31.28
CA PRO A 194 1.95 10.71 -30.53
C PRO A 194 2.35 12.00 -31.23
N GLY A 195 2.42 13.09 -30.48
CA GLY A 195 2.95 14.36 -30.97
C GLY A 195 4.46 14.35 -30.92
N VAL A 196 5.10 13.92 -31.99
CA VAL A 196 6.57 13.72 -32.02
C VAL A 196 7.35 14.97 -32.50
N GLY A 197 6.64 16.00 -32.94
CA GLY A 197 7.28 17.17 -33.54
C GLY A 197 7.99 16.84 -34.87
N ASP A 198 8.95 17.67 -35.29
CA ASP A 198 9.79 17.39 -36.45
C ASP A 198 10.99 16.49 -36.09
N ILE A 199 10.82 15.21 -36.45
CA ILE A 199 11.81 14.16 -36.18
C ILE A 199 13.17 14.49 -36.80
N LYS A 200 13.20 15.01 -38.03
CA LYS A 200 14.44 15.32 -38.73
C LYS A 200 15.16 16.52 -38.09
N ALA A 201 14.40 17.56 -37.74
CA ALA A 201 14.93 18.71 -37.04
C ALA A 201 15.51 18.31 -35.67
N ASN A 202 14.81 17.54 -34.90
CA ASN A 202 15.29 17.04 -33.59
C ASN A 202 16.55 16.19 -33.73
N ALA A 203 16.63 15.30 -34.73
CA ALA A 203 17.79 14.49 -34.99
C ALA A 203 19.02 15.37 -35.36
N GLN A 204 18.82 16.42 -36.16
CA GLN A 204 19.89 17.39 -36.50
C GLN A 204 20.32 18.20 -35.28
N ILE A 205 19.41 18.64 -34.43
CA ILE A 205 19.71 19.35 -33.18
C ILE A 205 20.58 18.46 -32.29
N ILE A 206 20.21 17.20 -32.09
CA ILE A 206 20.98 16.23 -31.29
C ILE A 206 22.41 16.11 -31.87
N LYS A 207 22.55 15.84 -33.19
CA LYS A 207 23.84 15.67 -33.85
C LYS A 207 24.70 16.92 -33.73
N ARG A 208 24.11 18.10 -33.96
CA ARG A 208 24.81 19.38 -33.86
C ARG A 208 25.27 19.68 -32.44
N THR A 209 24.39 19.49 -31.46
CA THR A 209 24.73 19.74 -30.06
C THR A 209 25.86 18.85 -29.60
N LEU A 210 25.82 17.54 -29.85
CA LEU A 210 26.92 16.63 -29.52
C LEU A 210 28.21 17.01 -30.26
N GLY A 211 28.16 17.43 -31.55
CA GLY A 211 29.29 17.91 -32.32
C GLY A 211 29.94 19.15 -31.74
N GLN A 212 29.19 20.11 -31.19
CA GLN A 212 29.70 21.29 -30.49
C GLN A 212 30.57 20.94 -29.28
N TYR A 213 30.29 19.80 -28.62
CA TYR A 213 31.10 19.29 -27.51
C TYR A 213 32.17 18.27 -27.95
N GLY A 214 32.49 18.23 -29.26
CA GLY A 214 33.51 17.34 -29.80
C GLY A 214 33.15 15.86 -29.79
N ILE A 215 31.85 15.54 -29.86
CA ILE A 215 31.35 14.16 -29.94
C ILE A 215 30.71 13.96 -31.30
N THR A 216 31.39 13.21 -32.17
CA THR A 216 30.85 12.82 -33.48
C THR A 216 29.94 11.61 -33.32
N VAL A 217 28.73 11.68 -33.89
CA VAL A 217 27.74 10.61 -33.86
C VAL A 217 27.07 10.45 -35.23
N GLU A 218 26.70 9.23 -35.53
CA GLU A 218 25.83 8.89 -36.67
C GLU A 218 24.42 8.54 -36.15
N MET A 219 23.40 9.11 -36.80
CA MET A 219 22.01 8.75 -36.47
C MET A 219 21.68 7.43 -37.14
N ASP A 220 21.16 6.48 -36.36
CA ASP A 220 20.80 5.13 -36.81
C ASP A 220 19.31 5.01 -37.02
N GLU A 221 18.55 4.87 -35.93
CA GLU A 221 17.10 4.59 -35.94
C GLU A 221 16.35 5.61 -35.07
N VAL A 222 15.13 5.93 -35.49
CA VAL A 222 14.18 6.69 -34.65
C VAL A 222 12.94 5.82 -34.36
N SER A 223 12.75 5.49 -33.09
CA SER A 223 11.63 4.71 -32.62
C SER A 223 10.60 5.60 -31.93
N ILE A 224 9.34 5.53 -32.37
CA ILE A 224 8.24 6.34 -31.83
C ILE A 224 7.44 5.51 -30.82
N GLY A 225 7.57 5.81 -29.55
CA GLY A 225 6.79 5.23 -28.49
C GLY A 225 5.54 6.04 -28.11
N PRO A 226 4.72 5.53 -27.20
CA PRO A 226 3.48 6.19 -26.78
C PRO A 226 3.73 7.49 -25.99
N SER A 227 4.81 7.57 -25.24
CA SER A 227 5.11 8.72 -24.36
C SER A 227 6.40 9.44 -24.72
N VAL A 228 7.34 8.75 -25.37
CA VAL A 228 8.66 9.27 -25.76
C VAL A 228 9.04 8.80 -27.15
N THR A 229 9.84 9.58 -27.83
CA THR A 229 10.49 9.22 -29.10
C THR A 229 11.97 9.00 -28.83
N ARG A 230 12.51 7.83 -29.19
CA ARG A 230 13.91 7.48 -29.02
C ARG A 230 14.68 7.67 -30.31
N TYR A 231 15.72 8.46 -30.22
CA TYR A 231 16.72 8.67 -31.25
C TYR A 231 17.92 7.78 -30.91
N ALA A 232 18.12 6.70 -31.68
CA ALA A 232 19.28 5.84 -31.55
C ALA A 232 20.45 6.40 -32.39
N LEU A 233 21.61 6.46 -31.79
CA LEU A 233 22.79 6.98 -32.41
C LEU A 233 24.02 6.12 -32.11
N LYS A 234 24.94 6.05 -33.07
CA LYS A 234 26.22 5.38 -32.98
C LYS A 234 27.33 6.40 -32.74
N PRO A 235 27.95 6.42 -31.57
CA PRO A 235 29.12 7.26 -31.33
C PRO A 235 30.32 6.79 -32.15
N ALA A 236 31.18 7.74 -32.54
CA ALA A 236 32.46 7.40 -33.16
C ALA A 236 33.33 6.57 -32.20
N GLU A 237 34.26 5.79 -32.77
CA GLU A 237 35.21 4.99 -32.00
C GLU A 237 36.01 5.85 -31.01
N GLY A 238 36.20 5.33 -29.79
CA GLY A 238 36.94 6.02 -28.74
C GLY A 238 36.12 7.02 -27.92
N VAL A 239 34.86 7.28 -28.25
CA VAL A 239 33.97 8.14 -27.46
C VAL A 239 33.53 7.43 -26.20
N LYS A 240 33.80 8.00 -25.02
CA LYS A 240 33.32 7.50 -23.74
C LYS A 240 31.83 7.82 -23.60
N LEU A 241 31.00 6.80 -23.38
CA LEU A 241 29.53 6.94 -23.24
C LEU A 241 29.14 7.89 -22.09
N SER A 242 29.92 7.92 -21.00
CA SER A 242 29.72 8.85 -19.89
C SER A 242 29.77 10.33 -20.29
N ARG A 243 30.51 10.69 -21.34
CA ARG A 243 30.52 12.06 -21.88
C ARG A 243 29.18 12.42 -22.52
N ILE A 244 28.56 11.48 -23.23
CA ILE A 244 27.21 11.68 -23.82
C ILE A 244 26.16 11.82 -22.72
N VAL A 245 26.20 10.94 -21.72
CA VAL A 245 25.27 11.00 -20.56
C VAL A 245 25.41 12.32 -19.81
N GLY A 246 26.67 12.84 -19.67
CA GLY A 246 26.94 14.12 -19.02
C GLY A 246 26.33 15.33 -19.71
N LEU A 247 25.96 15.23 -21.01
CA LEU A 247 25.35 16.31 -21.79
C LEU A 247 23.79 16.24 -21.78
N GLN A 248 23.21 15.56 -20.84
CA GLN A 248 21.73 15.44 -20.74
C GLN A 248 21.04 16.81 -20.58
N SER A 249 21.61 17.70 -19.80
CA SER A 249 21.08 19.06 -19.58
C SER A 249 21.16 19.92 -20.82
N GLU A 250 22.27 19.89 -21.51
CA GLU A 250 22.54 20.65 -22.75
C GLU A 250 21.61 20.19 -23.88
N LEU A 251 21.44 18.88 -24.02
CA LEU A 251 20.50 18.30 -24.98
C LEU A 251 19.04 18.63 -24.63
N SER A 252 18.70 18.61 -23.34
CA SER A 252 17.37 18.99 -22.87
C SER A 252 17.06 20.45 -23.19
N TYR A 253 18.04 21.34 -23.00
CA TYR A 253 17.92 22.75 -23.35
C TYR A 253 17.80 22.96 -24.87
N ALA A 254 18.67 22.31 -25.65
CA ALA A 254 18.70 22.48 -27.12
C ALA A 254 17.40 21.97 -27.79
N LEU A 255 16.79 20.92 -27.24
CA LEU A 255 15.56 20.33 -27.74
C LEU A 255 14.30 20.96 -27.13
N ALA A 256 14.47 21.88 -26.17
CA ALA A 256 13.38 22.43 -25.36
C ALA A 256 12.46 21.32 -24.76
N ALA A 257 13.06 20.19 -24.32
CA ALA A 257 12.36 18.97 -23.90
C ALA A 257 12.85 18.50 -22.53
N HIS A 258 11.93 18.42 -21.55
CA HIS A 258 12.22 17.96 -20.19
C HIS A 258 11.07 17.09 -19.66
N PRO A 259 11.36 15.94 -18.99
CA PRO A 259 12.67 15.34 -18.74
C PRO A 259 13.19 14.55 -19.95
N LEU A 260 14.43 14.79 -20.36
CA LEU A 260 15.12 14.00 -21.36
C LEU A 260 15.89 12.85 -20.67
N ARG A 261 15.90 11.66 -21.25
CA ARG A 261 16.64 10.51 -20.74
C ARG A 261 17.64 10.01 -21.77
N ILE A 262 18.84 9.64 -21.32
CA ILE A 262 19.85 9.01 -22.16
C ILE A 262 20.09 7.59 -21.68
N GLU A 263 19.92 6.63 -22.59
CA GLU A 263 20.19 5.21 -22.37
C GLU A 263 21.49 4.84 -23.10
N ALA A 264 22.54 4.61 -22.34
CA ALA A 264 23.88 4.39 -22.91
C ALA A 264 24.62 3.24 -22.21
N PRO A 265 24.75 2.06 -22.87
CA PRO A 265 24.18 1.69 -24.16
C PRO A 265 22.71 1.28 -24.11
N ILE A 266 22.04 1.21 -25.27
CA ILE A 266 20.74 0.56 -25.38
C ILE A 266 20.92 -0.95 -25.10
N PRO A 267 20.13 -1.59 -24.25
CA PRO A 267 20.26 -3.01 -23.95
C PRO A 267 20.23 -3.88 -25.20
N GLY A 268 21.28 -4.70 -25.36
CA GLY A 268 21.42 -5.59 -26.51
C GLY A 268 21.87 -4.94 -27.82
N GLN A 269 22.25 -3.64 -27.81
CA GLN A 269 22.71 -2.89 -29.00
C GLN A 269 23.95 -2.08 -28.70
N SER A 270 24.82 -1.86 -29.68
CA SER A 270 25.99 -0.96 -29.59
C SER A 270 25.62 0.50 -29.93
N LEU A 271 24.45 0.94 -29.47
CA LEU A 271 23.88 2.25 -29.74
C LEU A 271 23.59 2.99 -28.45
N VAL A 272 23.49 4.32 -28.53
CA VAL A 272 23.04 5.20 -27.47
C VAL A 272 21.64 5.71 -27.84
N GLY A 273 20.69 5.61 -26.93
CA GLY A 273 19.32 6.09 -27.10
C GLY A 273 19.12 7.42 -26.38
N ILE A 274 18.64 8.44 -27.10
CA ILE A 274 18.19 9.70 -26.52
C ILE A 274 16.65 9.69 -26.58
N GLU A 275 16.00 9.61 -25.42
CA GLU A 275 14.55 9.58 -25.28
C GLU A 275 14.03 11.00 -25.05
N VAL A 276 13.29 11.50 -26.04
CA VAL A 276 12.67 12.83 -26.01
C VAL A 276 11.18 12.67 -25.73
N PRO A 277 10.62 13.32 -24.71
CA PRO A 277 9.20 13.21 -24.40
C PRO A 277 8.34 13.77 -25.54
N ASN A 278 7.28 13.04 -25.90
CA ASN A 278 6.32 13.48 -26.89
C ASN A 278 5.48 14.64 -26.35
N SER A 279 5.19 15.63 -27.14
CA SER A 279 4.32 16.76 -26.79
C SER A 279 2.89 16.30 -26.50
N ILE A 280 2.41 15.29 -27.24
CA ILE A 280 1.13 14.62 -27.00
C ILE A 280 1.41 13.14 -26.76
N LYS A 281 1.05 12.66 -25.57
CA LYS A 281 1.17 11.24 -25.19
C LYS A 281 -0.05 10.47 -25.70
N THR A 282 0.16 9.25 -26.16
CA THR A 282 -0.93 8.33 -26.52
C THR A 282 -1.30 7.44 -25.35
N VAL A 283 -2.56 7.05 -25.29
CA VAL A 283 -3.04 6.06 -24.33
C VAL A 283 -2.97 4.68 -24.98
N VAL A 284 -2.25 3.76 -24.34
CA VAL A 284 -2.19 2.35 -24.75
C VAL A 284 -3.40 1.63 -24.19
N GLY A 285 -4.28 1.16 -25.06
CA GLY A 285 -5.52 0.51 -24.70
C GLY A 285 -5.33 -0.96 -24.31
N MET A 286 -6.06 -1.42 -23.29
CA MET A 286 -6.04 -2.82 -22.87
C MET A 286 -6.57 -3.76 -23.97
N ARG A 287 -7.49 -3.30 -24.82
CA ARG A 287 -7.98 -4.07 -25.98
C ARG A 287 -6.83 -4.47 -26.91
N THR A 288 -5.95 -3.50 -27.22
CA THR A 288 -4.79 -3.77 -28.10
C THR A 288 -3.86 -4.80 -27.49
N LEU A 289 -3.59 -4.72 -26.18
CA LEU A 289 -2.78 -5.69 -25.48
C LEU A 289 -3.40 -7.09 -25.52
N PHE A 290 -4.69 -7.20 -25.16
CA PHE A 290 -5.35 -8.51 -25.04
C PHE A 290 -5.72 -9.12 -26.39
N SER A 291 -5.90 -8.32 -27.46
CA SER A 291 -6.12 -8.83 -28.82
C SER A 291 -4.84 -9.33 -29.48
N SER A 292 -3.66 -9.07 -28.90
CA SER A 292 -2.39 -9.49 -29.48
C SER A 292 -2.24 -11.01 -29.49
N GLU A 293 -1.59 -11.53 -30.52
CA GLU A 293 -1.31 -12.96 -30.64
C GLU A 293 -0.46 -13.47 -29.47
N GLU A 294 0.49 -12.65 -29.01
CA GLU A 294 1.37 -12.97 -27.88
C GLU A 294 0.58 -13.17 -26.57
N TYR A 295 -0.46 -12.37 -26.34
CA TYR A 295 -1.35 -12.55 -25.18
C TYR A 295 -2.26 -13.76 -25.36
N GLN A 296 -2.90 -13.92 -26.51
CA GLN A 296 -3.89 -14.96 -26.75
C GLN A 296 -3.28 -16.38 -26.78
N LYS A 297 -2.13 -16.55 -27.45
CA LYS A 297 -1.48 -17.86 -27.60
C LYS A 297 -0.55 -18.25 -26.44
N SER A 298 -0.33 -17.36 -25.48
CA SER A 298 0.56 -17.67 -24.36
C SER A 298 0.01 -18.79 -23.49
N PRO A 299 0.80 -19.80 -23.12
CA PRO A 299 0.40 -20.86 -22.19
C PRO A 299 0.40 -20.41 -20.71
N LYS A 300 0.81 -19.18 -20.43
CA LYS A 300 0.95 -18.66 -19.06
C LYS A 300 -0.38 -18.21 -18.52
N HIS A 301 -0.86 -18.81 -17.44
CA HIS A 301 -2.13 -18.46 -16.81
C HIS A 301 -2.12 -17.09 -16.14
N LEU A 302 -1.00 -16.70 -15.51
CA LEU A 302 -0.87 -15.45 -14.79
C LEU A 302 -0.14 -14.36 -15.61
N LEU A 303 -0.46 -14.25 -16.91
CA LEU A 303 0.14 -13.27 -17.81
C LEU A 303 -0.48 -11.89 -17.61
N LEU A 304 0.37 -10.90 -17.40
CA LEU A 304 0.01 -9.48 -17.21
C LEU A 304 0.34 -8.68 -18.48
N GLY A 305 -0.60 -7.86 -18.93
CA GLY A 305 -0.33 -6.86 -19.96
C GLY A 305 0.24 -5.59 -19.30
N LEU A 306 1.49 -5.25 -19.61
CA LEU A 306 2.19 -4.10 -19.02
C LEU A 306 2.06 -2.83 -19.86
N GLY A 307 1.95 -2.96 -21.17
CA GLY A 307 1.87 -1.82 -22.06
C GLY A 307 2.71 -1.96 -23.32
N ARG A 308 3.06 -0.81 -23.92
CA ARG A 308 3.87 -0.70 -25.12
C ARG A 308 5.17 0.04 -24.82
N GLY A 309 6.30 -0.53 -25.24
CA GLY A 309 7.60 0.09 -25.09
C GLY A 309 7.89 1.16 -26.14
N VAL A 310 9.03 1.77 -26.03
CA VAL A 310 9.49 2.83 -26.93
C VAL A 310 9.63 2.34 -28.38
N SER A 311 10.01 1.08 -28.59
CA SER A 311 10.10 0.45 -29.92
C SER A 311 8.73 0.05 -30.52
N GLY A 312 7.62 0.39 -29.86
CA GLY A 312 6.29 -0.04 -30.29
C GLY A 312 5.92 -1.47 -29.91
N LYS A 313 6.85 -2.26 -29.39
CA LYS A 313 6.64 -3.64 -28.94
C LYS A 313 5.74 -3.69 -27.70
N LEU A 314 4.82 -4.66 -27.66
CA LEU A 314 4.01 -4.94 -26.48
C LEU A 314 4.83 -5.70 -25.45
N TYR A 315 4.60 -5.39 -24.16
CA TYR A 315 5.30 -6.04 -23.06
C TYR A 315 4.32 -6.74 -22.14
N PHE A 316 4.69 -7.98 -21.81
CA PHE A 316 3.94 -8.84 -20.92
C PHE A 316 4.87 -9.40 -19.84
N ALA A 317 4.33 -9.67 -18.67
CA ALA A 317 5.05 -10.30 -17.57
C ALA A 317 4.24 -11.47 -17.01
N ASP A 318 4.95 -12.46 -16.47
CA ASP A 318 4.34 -13.62 -15.84
C ASP A 318 4.36 -13.45 -14.33
N LEU A 319 3.19 -13.19 -13.72
CA LEU A 319 3.07 -13.03 -12.27
C LEU A 319 3.47 -14.30 -11.50
N GLY A 320 3.32 -15.48 -12.10
CA GLY A 320 3.76 -16.73 -11.50
C GLY A 320 5.27 -16.79 -11.24
N LYS A 321 6.07 -16.02 -12.00
CA LYS A 321 7.51 -15.83 -11.78
C LYS A 321 7.87 -14.66 -10.88
N MET A 322 6.88 -13.88 -10.47
CA MET A 322 6.98 -12.71 -9.59
C MET A 322 5.99 -12.87 -8.43
N PRO A 323 6.22 -13.81 -7.49
CA PRO A 323 5.24 -14.18 -6.46
C PRO A 323 4.88 -13.02 -5.53
N HIS A 324 5.77 -12.03 -5.40
CA HIS A 324 5.57 -10.79 -4.64
C HIS A 324 5.96 -9.61 -5.50
N VAL A 325 5.03 -8.64 -5.64
CA VAL A 325 5.26 -7.43 -6.45
C VAL A 325 4.92 -6.21 -5.61
N LEU A 326 5.83 -5.24 -5.59
CA LEU A 326 5.61 -3.92 -5.01
C LEU A 326 5.40 -2.90 -6.13
N ILE A 327 4.26 -2.19 -6.09
CA ILE A 327 3.96 -1.09 -7.01
C ILE A 327 4.04 0.21 -6.24
N ALA A 328 5.02 1.03 -6.57
CA ALA A 328 5.27 2.32 -5.91
C ALA A 328 5.24 3.47 -6.91
N GLY A 329 4.93 4.67 -6.42
CA GLY A 329 4.91 5.89 -7.21
C GLY A 329 4.24 7.05 -6.47
N ALA A 330 4.47 8.28 -6.93
CA ALA A 330 3.83 9.48 -6.40
C ALA A 330 2.31 9.48 -6.66
N THR A 331 1.59 10.37 -5.99
CA THR A 331 0.17 10.58 -6.26
C THR A 331 -0.03 10.98 -7.73
N GLY A 332 -0.99 10.37 -8.41
CA GLY A 332 -1.24 10.61 -9.84
C GLY A 332 -0.29 9.88 -10.81
N SER A 333 0.67 9.08 -10.32
CA SER A 333 1.60 8.32 -11.17
C SER A 333 0.99 7.10 -11.88
N GLY A 334 -0.28 6.76 -11.57
CA GLY A 334 -0.99 5.65 -12.19
C GLY A 334 -0.94 4.32 -11.42
N LYS A 335 -0.57 4.31 -10.12
CA LYS A 335 -0.56 3.08 -9.29
C LYS A 335 -1.88 2.31 -9.35
N SER A 336 -3.01 3.00 -9.13
CA SER A 336 -4.34 2.39 -9.16
C SER A 336 -4.68 1.86 -10.55
N VAL A 337 -4.35 2.61 -11.59
CA VAL A 337 -4.53 2.17 -13.00
C VAL A 337 -3.74 0.90 -13.26
N THR A 338 -2.50 0.80 -12.76
CA THR A 338 -1.66 -0.41 -12.89
C THR A 338 -2.29 -1.59 -12.16
N ILE A 339 -2.83 -1.40 -10.96
CA ILE A 339 -3.53 -2.45 -10.21
C ILE A 339 -4.75 -2.94 -10.99
N HIS A 340 -5.56 -2.03 -11.52
CA HIS A 340 -6.71 -2.41 -12.36
C HIS A 340 -6.28 -3.13 -13.65
N ALA A 341 -5.19 -2.71 -14.27
CA ALA A 341 -4.64 -3.38 -15.44
C ALA A 341 -4.19 -4.82 -15.12
N ILE A 342 -3.55 -5.04 -13.98
CA ILE A 342 -3.17 -6.38 -13.49
C ILE A 342 -4.40 -7.24 -13.25
N VAL A 343 -5.37 -6.75 -12.48
CA VAL A 343 -6.60 -7.50 -12.16
C VAL A 343 -7.34 -7.88 -13.44
N ASN A 344 -7.53 -6.94 -14.36
CA ASN A 344 -8.19 -7.22 -15.65
C ASN A 344 -7.39 -8.19 -16.51
N SER A 345 -6.05 -8.10 -16.56
CA SER A 345 -5.21 -9.05 -17.28
C SER A 345 -5.46 -10.50 -16.82
N LEU A 346 -5.65 -10.69 -15.52
CA LEU A 346 -5.90 -12.00 -14.92
C LEU A 346 -7.34 -12.47 -15.14
N LEU A 347 -8.33 -11.58 -15.02
CA LEU A 347 -9.76 -11.89 -15.23
C LEU A 347 -10.08 -12.30 -16.66
N TYR A 348 -9.43 -11.71 -17.66
CA TYR A 348 -9.66 -12.04 -19.07
C TYR A 348 -9.03 -13.38 -19.48
N ARG A 349 -8.24 -14.02 -18.61
CA ARG A 349 -7.59 -15.30 -18.90
C ARG A 349 -8.09 -16.46 -18.06
N ASN A 350 -8.60 -16.19 -16.86
CA ASN A 350 -8.88 -17.24 -15.88
C ASN A 350 -10.30 -17.11 -15.36
N GLY A 351 -10.98 -18.23 -15.28
CA GLY A 351 -12.24 -18.33 -14.58
C GLY A 351 -12.06 -18.42 -13.05
N PRO A 352 -13.15 -18.25 -12.30
CA PRO A 352 -13.12 -18.28 -10.84
C PRO A 352 -12.75 -19.64 -10.26
N GLU A 353 -12.82 -20.71 -11.03
CA GLU A 353 -12.35 -22.05 -10.66
C GLU A 353 -10.82 -22.14 -10.61
N ASN A 354 -10.11 -21.38 -11.46
CA ASN A 354 -8.66 -21.38 -11.58
C ASN A 354 -7.98 -20.22 -10.87
N LEU A 355 -8.71 -19.13 -10.64
CA LEU A 355 -8.18 -17.90 -10.06
C LEU A 355 -9.09 -17.35 -8.98
N ARG A 356 -8.54 -17.09 -7.81
CA ARG A 356 -9.22 -16.45 -6.70
C ARG A 356 -8.42 -15.25 -6.20
N PHE A 357 -9.15 -14.21 -5.81
CA PHE A 357 -8.57 -13.00 -5.23
C PHE A 357 -8.98 -12.84 -3.78
N ILE A 358 -8.03 -12.38 -2.97
CA ILE A 358 -8.29 -11.71 -1.70
C ILE A 358 -7.80 -10.27 -1.88
N MET A 359 -8.71 -9.32 -1.80
CA MET A 359 -8.40 -7.90 -1.99
C MET A 359 -8.53 -7.14 -0.68
N ILE A 360 -7.54 -6.30 -0.37
CA ILE A 360 -7.52 -5.47 0.85
C ILE A 360 -7.39 -4.01 0.40
N ASP A 361 -8.42 -3.21 0.70
CA ASP A 361 -8.46 -1.78 0.38
C ASP A 361 -8.78 -0.96 1.63
N PRO A 362 -7.77 -0.57 2.41
CA PRO A 362 -7.98 0.20 3.64
C PRO A 362 -8.53 1.61 3.38
N LYS A 363 -8.37 2.13 2.18
CA LYS A 363 -8.88 3.45 1.78
C LYS A 363 -10.33 3.41 1.31
N ARG A 364 -10.88 2.25 0.97
CA ARG A 364 -12.25 2.02 0.47
C ARG A 364 -12.57 2.76 -0.84
N VAL A 365 -11.58 2.99 -1.69
CA VAL A 365 -11.73 3.87 -2.87
C VAL A 365 -11.53 3.14 -4.18
N GLU A 366 -10.62 2.16 -4.22
CA GLU A 366 -10.12 1.61 -5.48
C GLU A 366 -10.66 0.21 -5.79
N LEU A 367 -10.67 -0.70 -4.82
CA LEU A 367 -10.94 -2.12 -5.06
C LEU A 367 -12.38 -2.55 -4.76
N THR A 368 -13.16 -1.75 -4.06
CA THR A 368 -14.55 -2.06 -3.67
C THR A 368 -15.46 -2.29 -4.89
N LEU A 369 -15.12 -1.72 -6.04
CA LEU A 369 -15.84 -1.96 -7.30
C LEU A 369 -15.83 -3.44 -7.75
N TYR A 370 -14.84 -4.22 -7.29
CA TYR A 370 -14.72 -5.65 -7.61
C TYR A 370 -15.58 -6.55 -6.73
N ASN A 371 -16.33 -6.05 -5.76
CA ASN A 371 -17.14 -6.87 -4.84
C ASN A 371 -18.14 -7.82 -5.53
N LYS A 372 -18.48 -7.55 -6.77
CA LYS A 372 -19.47 -8.36 -7.54
C LYS A 372 -18.85 -9.44 -8.43
N ILE A 373 -17.51 -9.52 -8.53
CA ILE A 373 -16.88 -10.54 -9.38
C ILE A 373 -16.84 -11.90 -8.69
N PRO A 374 -17.07 -13.00 -9.44
CA PRO A 374 -17.10 -14.34 -8.86
C PRO A 374 -15.72 -14.85 -8.40
N HIS A 375 -14.66 -14.18 -8.78
CA HIS A 375 -13.28 -14.52 -8.42
C HIS A 375 -12.90 -14.12 -6.99
N LEU A 376 -13.69 -13.31 -6.29
CA LEU A 376 -13.37 -12.94 -4.91
C LEU A 376 -13.63 -14.11 -3.96
N GLN A 377 -12.64 -14.41 -3.12
CA GLN A 377 -12.77 -15.37 -2.04
C GLN A 377 -13.60 -14.82 -0.88
N THR A 378 -13.53 -13.51 -0.66
CA THR A 378 -14.29 -12.75 0.33
C THR A 378 -14.55 -11.35 -0.24
N PRO A 379 -15.59 -10.63 0.19
CA PRO A 379 -15.73 -9.22 -0.15
C PRO A 379 -14.46 -8.44 0.14
N VAL A 380 -14.23 -7.35 -0.60
CA VAL A 380 -13.03 -6.52 -0.43
C VAL A 380 -12.89 -6.09 1.03
N ILE A 381 -11.76 -6.41 1.63
CA ILE A 381 -11.50 -6.20 3.04
C ILE A 381 -11.03 -4.77 3.26
N THR A 382 -11.75 -4.04 4.10
CA THR A 382 -11.46 -2.63 4.41
C THR A 382 -10.99 -2.41 5.85
N GLU A 383 -11.07 -3.44 6.69
CA GLU A 383 -10.73 -3.40 8.11
C GLU A 383 -9.43 -4.15 8.40
N ALA A 384 -8.51 -3.53 9.16
CA ALA A 384 -7.22 -4.13 9.49
C ALA A 384 -7.36 -5.49 10.22
N LYS A 385 -8.35 -5.64 11.11
CA LYS A 385 -8.58 -6.91 11.82
C LYS A 385 -8.92 -8.04 10.86
N LYS A 386 -9.81 -7.80 9.89
CA LYS A 386 -10.19 -8.77 8.86
C LYS A 386 -9.02 -9.08 7.91
N ALA A 387 -8.20 -8.08 7.58
CA ALA A 387 -6.99 -8.28 6.79
C ALA A 387 -5.99 -9.24 7.45
N ILE A 388 -5.77 -9.09 8.78
CA ILE A 388 -4.91 -10.01 9.54
C ILE A 388 -5.48 -11.44 9.52
N LEU A 389 -6.80 -11.59 9.63
CA LEU A 389 -7.45 -12.91 9.58
C LEU A 389 -7.30 -13.54 8.17
N ALA A 390 -7.49 -12.76 7.11
CA ALA A 390 -7.30 -13.22 5.74
C ALA A 390 -5.86 -13.68 5.48
N LEU A 391 -4.86 -12.94 5.99
CA LEU A 391 -3.45 -13.35 5.89
C LEU A 391 -3.15 -14.63 6.67
N LYS A 392 -3.74 -14.80 7.85
CA LYS A 392 -3.62 -16.06 8.61
C LYS A 392 -4.26 -17.24 7.88
N TRP A 393 -5.41 -17.02 7.25
CA TRP A 393 -6.04 -18.03 6.39
C TRP A 393 -5.15 -18.37 5.20
N ALA A 394 -4.57 -17.38 4.51
CA ALA A 394 -3.68 -17.59 3.39
C ALA A 394 -2.44 -18.42 3.79
N GLY A 395 -1.87 -18.20 5.01
CA GLY A 395 -0.81 -19.02 5.54
C GLY A 395 -1.24 -20.49 5.74
N LYS A 396 -2.41 -20.73 6.33
CA LYS A 396 -2.94 -22.10 6.49
C LYS A 396 -3.21 -22.77 5.14
N GLU A 397 -3.74 -22.04 4.16
CA GLU A 397 -3.96 -22.56 2.81
C GLU A 397 -2.65 -22.89 2.08
N MET A 398 -1.62 -22.09 2.30
CA MET A 398 -0.27 -22.38 1.80
C MET A 398 0.25 -23.70 2.39
N ASP A 399 0.15 -23.89 3.71
CA ASP A 399 0.56 -25.13 4.39
C ASP A 399 -0.24 -26.33 3.87
N ARG A 400 -1.56 -26.19 3.70
CA ARG A 400 -2.39 -27.24 3.08
C ARG A 400 -1.91 -27.62 1.69
N ARG A 401 -1.56 -26.66 0.86
CA ARG A 401 -1.02 -26.92 -0.49
C ARG A 401 0.34 -27.59 -0.44
N TYR A 402 1.23 -27.21 0.47
CA TYR A 402 2.49 -27.92 0.68
C TYR A 402 2.29 -29.39 1.05
N ASN A 403 1.36 -29.67 1.97
CA ASN A 403 1.03 -31.04 2.35
C ASN A 403 0.51 -31.85 1.14
N VAL A 404 -0.26 -31.24 0.24
CA VAL A 404 -0.72 -31.89 -1.00
C VAL A 404 0.46 -32.19 -1.94
N LEU A 405 1.39 -31.25 -2.11
CA LEU A 405 2.57 -31.47 -2.96
C LEU A 405 3.48 -32.56 -2.38
N GLU A 406 3.68 -32.55 -1.06
CA GLU A 406 4.47 -33.55 -0.32
C GLU A 406 3.86 -34.96 -0.47
N ALA A 407 2.54 -35.08 -0.24
CA ALA A 407 1.82 -36.36 -0.35
C ALA A 407 1.95 -37.00 -1.74
N HIS A 408 2.14 -36.18 -2.79
CA HIS A 408 2.31 -36.65 -4.17
C HIS A 408 3.79 -36.64 -4.61
N SER A 409 4.72 -36.34 -3.69
CA SER A 409 6.17 -36.31 -3.98
C SER A 409 6.54 -35.40 -5.15
N VAL A 410 5.87 -34.26 -5.31
CA VAL A 410 6.11 -33.26 -6.35
C VAL A 410 6.63 -31.95 -5.76
N ARG A 411 7.52 -31.27 -6.52
CA ARG A 411 8.22 -30.09 -6.03
C ARG A 411 7.39 -28.79 -6.07
N ASP A 412 6.54 -28.68 -7.07
CA ASP A 412 5.82 -27.45 -7.40
C ASP A 412 4.47 -27.72 -8.08
N ILE A 413 3.64 -26.67 -8.19
CA ILE A 413 2.32 -26.73 -8.78
C ILE A 413 2.35 -27.19 -10.26
N SER A 414 3.37 -26.81 -11.03
CA SER A 414 3.49 -27.18 -12.42
C SER A 414 3.75 -28.68 -12.57
N SER A 415 4.60 -29.23 -11.71
CA SER A 415 4.87 -30.66 -11.62
C SER A 415 3.61 -31.42 -11.18
N TYR A 416 2.87 -30.91 -10.22
CA TYR A 416 1.60 -31.49 -9.77
C TYR A 416 0.57 -31.53 -10.91
N HIS A 417 0.38 -30.42 -11.63
CA HIS A 417 -0.54 -30.38 -12.77
C HIS A 417 -0.15 -31.40 -13.81
N LYS A 418 1.10 -31.42 -14.26
CA LYS A 418 1.58 -32.29 -15.31
C LYS A 418 1.47 -33.77 -14.96
N SER A 419 1.81 -34.16 -13.72
CA SER A 419 1.93 -35.57 -13.33
C SER A 419 0.64 -36.15 -12.73
N ILE A 420 -0.19 -35.33 -12.08
CA ILE A 420 -1.35 -35.80 -11.34
C ILE A 420 -2.66 -35.26 -11.89
N TYR A 421 -2.78 -33.89 -11.96
CA TYR A 421 -4.05 -33.25 -12.32
C TYR A 421 -4.46 -33.48 -13.78
N ASP A 422 -3.59 -33.19 -14.74
CA ASP A 422 -3.92 -33.29 -16.17
C ASP A 422 -4.27 -34.71 -16.62
N PRO A 423 -3.55 -35.77 -16.17
CA PRO A 423 -3.93 -37.16 -16.48
C PRO A 423 -5.30 -37.52 -15.86
N ALA A 424 -5.54 -37.15 -14.60
CA ALA A 424 -6.80 -37.43 -13.93
C ALA A 424 -7.98 -36.70 -14.59
N PHE A 425 -7.80 -35.43 -14.96
CA PHE A 425 -8.81 -34.64 -15.64
C PHE A 425 -9.16 -35.22 -17.03
N LYS A 426 -8.15 -35.60 -17.81
CA LYS A 426 -8.36 -36.28 -19.10
C LYS A 426 -9.10 -37.61 -18.97
N SER A 427 -8.80 -38.37 -17.93
CA SER A 427 -9.49 -39.64 -17.65
C SER A 427 -10.95 -39.42 -17.27
N ALA A 428 -11.22 -38.40 -16.42
CA ALA A 428 -12.59 -38.05 -16.03
C ALA A 428 -13.45 -37.54 -17.21
N GLN A 429 -12.85 -36.80 -18.16
CA GLN A 429 -13.53 -36.37 -19.38
C GLN A 429 -13.87 -37.55 -20.34
N LYS A 430 -12.98 -38.53 -20.43
CA LYS A 430 -13.25 -39.73 -21.23
C LYS A 430 -14.41 -40.56 -20.69
N ASN A 431 -14.47 -40.70 -19.35
CA ASN A 431 -15.54 -41.46 -18.71
C ASN A 431 -16.92 -40.75 -18.87
N LYS A 432 -16.98 -39.42 -18.84
CA LYS A 432 -18.23 -38.66 -19.08
C LYS A 432 -18.73 -38.80 -20.53
N LYS A 433 -17.84 -38.93 -21.52
CA LYS A 433 -18.23 -39.13 -22.90
C LYS A 433 -18.63 -40.59 -23.22
N GLY A 434 -18.22 -41.55 -22.41
CA GLY A 434 -18.61 -42.95 -22.55
C GLY A 434 -19.93 -43.31 -21.88
N ASP A 435 -20.47 -42.44 -21.04
CA ASP A 435 -21.80 -42.61 -20.41
C ASP A 435 -22.93 -41.90 -21.20
N GLU A 436 -22.61 -41.17 -22.30
CA GLU A 436 -23.58 -40.49 -23.18
C GLU A 436 -23.81 -41.20 -24.48
N ASP A 437 -23.11 -42.33 -24.79
CA ASP A 437 -23.33 -43.26 -25.89
C ASP A 437 -24.00 -44.58 -25.39
#